data_0ce8a88f8746b9de5ef986e2590d48b7
#
_entry.id   0ce8a88f8746b9de5ef986e2590d48b7
#
_cell.length_a   1.000
_cell.length_b   1.000
_cell.length_c   1.000
_cell.angle_alpha   90.00
_cell.angle_beta   90.00
_cell.angle_gamma   90.00
#
_symmetry.space_group_name_H-M   'P 1'
#
loop_
_entity.id
_entity.type
_entity.pdbx_description
1 polymer ?
#
loop_
_entity_poly.entity_id
_entity_poly.type
_entity_poly.pdbx_seq_one_letter_code
_entity_poly.pdbx_strand_id
1 'polypeptide(L)'
;MPRANLSHTAVVDAAARLADRDGAAAVTVSSVAREVGVKPASLYEHVAGLSALLDGAHVLALGELAAAVADAVAGLAGADALRAFADAHRAYATGHPGRWELLQRVASPSTVASSEAARVGSLTLATLRGYPVPDDQRVHAARFVGATINGYLALTRNDAFAHRVEPTDASWRAAVDALDRALATWPAERIHPSDPENTA
;
A
#
# COMPACT_ATOMS: atom_id res chain seq x y z
N MET A 1 5.34 -31.27 -22.16
CA MET A 1 4.74 -30.33 -21.22
C MET A 1 3.96 -29.32 -22.05
N PRO A 2 2.63 -29.15 -21.86
CA PRO A 2 1.91 -28.12 -22.57
C PRO A 2 2.53 -26.77 -22.16
N ARG A 3 2.87 -25.92 -23.14
CA ARG A 3 3.26 -24.53 -22.90
C ARG A 3 2.08 -23.87 -22.21
N ALA A 4 2.20 -23.52 -20.93
CA ALA A 4 1.25 -22.63 -20.29
C ALA A 4 1.14 -21.40 -21.19
N ASN A 5 -0.09 -21.06 -21.58
CA ASN A 5 -0.34 -19.89 -22.42
C ASN A 5 0.10 -18.67 -21.60
N LEU A 6 1.30 -18.15 -21.86
CA LEU A 6 1.84 -17.01 -21.12
C LEU A 6 0.91 -15.82 -21.35
N SER A 7 0.42 -15.23 -20.28
CA SER A 7 -0.44 -14.03 -20.34
C SER A 7 0.20 -12.89 -19.56
N HIS A 8 -0.23 -11.66 -19.81
CA HIS A 8 0.17 -10.51 -19.01
C HIS A 8 0.00 -10.76 -17.51
N THR A 9 -1.17 -11.29 -17.09
CA THR A 9 -1.45 -11.61 -15.68
C THR A 9 -0.46 -12.62 -15.12
N ALA A 10 -0.16 -13.70 -15.84
CA ALA A 10 0.80 -14.71 -15.38
C ALA A 10 2.22 -14.16 -15.21
N VAL A 11 2.62 -13.23 -16.08
CA VAL A 11 3.93 -12.54 -15.99
C VAL A 11 3.98 -11.60 -14.78
N VAL A 12 2.92 -10.83 -14.56
CA VAL A 12 2.79 -9.92 -13.40
C VAL A 12 2.75 -10.71 -12.09
N ASP A 13 1.99 -11.79 -12.01
CA ASP A 13 1.96 -12.69 -10.85
C ASP A 13 3.33 -13.29 -10.54
N ALA A 14 4.06 -13.70 -11.57
CA ALA A 14 5.42 -14.22 -11.39
C ALA A 14 6.37 -13.14 -10.84
N ALA A 15 6.25 -11.89 -11.31
CA ALA A 15 7.02 -10.76 -10.79
C ALA A 15 6.69 -10.49 -9.31
N ALA A 16 5.41 -10.52 -8.94
CA ALA A 16 4.95 -10.31 -7.57
C ALA A 16 5.47 -11.42 -6.63
N ARG A 17 5.38 -12.70 -7.03
CA ARG A 17 5.95 -13.82 -6.25
C ARG A 17 7.47 -13.72 -6.13
N LEU A 18 8.16 -13.33 -7.20
CA LEU A 18 9.60 -13.12 -7.18
C LEU A 18 9.99 -12.00 -6.21
N ALA A 19 9.23 -10.90 -6.20
CA ALA A 19 9.43 -9.81 -5.25
C ALA A 19 9.29 -10.30 -3.80
N ASP A 20 8.26 -11.08 -3.47
CA ASP A 20 8.05 -11.59 -2.12
C ASP A 20 9.16 -12.54 -1.66
N ARG A 21 9.70 -13.35 -2.57
CA ARG A 21 10.73 -14.33 -2.27
C ARG A 21 12.13 -13.72 -2.18
N ASP A 22 12.48 -12.85 -3.11
CA ASP A 22 13.86 -12.39 -3.34
C ASP A 22 14.03 -10.85 -3.20
N GLY A 23 12.94 -10.13 -2.85
CA GLY A 23 12.88 -8.67 -2.77
C GLY A 23 12.49 -8.00 -4.09
N ALA A 24 11.90 -6.81 -4.02
CA ALA A 24 11.46 -6.06 -5.20
C ALA A 24 12.63 -5.70 -6.14
N ALA A 25 13.83 -5.50 -5.61
CA ALA A 25 15.04 -5.21 -6.40
C ALA A 25 15.49 -6.38 -7.29
N ALA A 26 15.13 -7.63 -6.94
CA ALA A 26 15.43 -8.82 -7.72
C ALA A 26 14.54 -8.97 -8.97
N VAL A 27 13.46 -8.19 -9.07
CA VAL A 27 12.54 -8.24 -10.21
C VAL A 27 13.17 -7.55 -11.43
N THR A 28 13.51 -8.35 -12.41
CA THR A 28 14.02 -7.94 -13.72
C THR A 28 13.30 -8.70 -14.82
N VAL A 29 13.34 -8.21 -16.06
CA VAL A 29 12.78 -8.97 -17.21
C VAL A 29 13.40 -10.36 -17.29
N SER A 30 14.72 -10.47 -17.07
CA SER A 30 15.44 -11.75 -17.15
C SER A 30 15.10 -12.71 -16.01
N SER A 31 14.94 -12.21 -14.77
CA SER A 31 14.58 -13.04 -13.61
C SER A 31 13.14 -13.56 -13.73
N VAL A 32 12.21 -12.74 -14.19
CA VAL A 32 10.82 -13.14 -14.43
C VAL A 32 10.71 -14.10 -15.62
N ALA A 33 11.47 -13.88 -16.71
CA ALA A 33 11.49 -14.83 -17.84
C ALA A 33 11.94 -16.22 -17.39
N ARG A 34 12.97 -16.29 -16.55
CA ARG A 34 13.45 -17.55 -15.96
C ARG A 34 12.38 -18.19 -15.05
N GLU A 35 11.69 -17.39 -14.24
CA GLU A 35 10.60 -17.85 -13.34
C GLU A 35 9.46 -18.50 -14.12
N VAL A 36 9.07 -17.93 -15.26
CA VAL A 36 7.99 -18.47 -16.10
C VAL A 36 8.49 -19.46 -17.19
N GLY A 37 9.79 -19.76 -17.23
CA GLY A 37 10.37 -20.78 -18.11
C GLY A 37 10.44 -20.37 -19.59
N VAL A 38 10.59 -19.07 -19.89
CA VAL A 38 10.70 -18.58 -21.27
C VAL A 38 11.98 -17.74 -21.48
N LYS A 39 12.29 -17.42 -22.74
CA LYS A 39 13.38 -16.48 -23.04
C LYS A 39 12.93 -15.05 -22.74
N PRO A 40 13.83 -14.13 -22.30
CA PRO A 40 13.50 -12.74 -22.03
C PRO A 40 12.80 -12.05 -23.21
N ALA A 41 13.16 -12.36 -24.45
CA ALA A 41 12.53 -11.80 -25.64
C ALA A 41 11.02 -12.09 -25.71
N SER A 42 10.56 -13.24 -25.23
CA SER A 42 9.15 -13.61 -25.24
C SER A 42 8.32 -12.83 -24.22
N LEU A 43 8.93 -12.23 -23.18
CA LEU A 43 8.19 -11.38 -22.24
C LEU A 43 7.75 -10.05 -22.84
N TYR A 44 8.50 -9.53 -23.83
CA TYR A 44 8.15 -8.26 -24.49
C TYR A 44 6.86 -8.32 -25.32
N GLU A 45 6.34 -9.53 -25.59
CA GLU A 45 5.01 -9.71 -26.18
C GLU A 45 3.89 -9.45 -25.17
N HIS A 46 4.21 -9.49 -23.85
CA HIS A 46 3.23 -9.38 -22.76
C HIS A 46 3.42 -8.12 -21.92
N VAL A 47 4.64 -7.56 -21.83
CA VAL A 47 4.96 -6.35 -21.05
C VAL A 47 5.94 -5.47 -21.83
N ALA A 48 5.74 -4.16 -21.81
CA ALA A 48 6.56 -3.17 -22.51
C ALA A 48 7.91 -2.90 -21.81
N GLY A 49 8.39 -3.82 -20.99
CA GLY A 49 9.66 -3.72 -20.27
C GLY A 49 9.52 -3.72 -18.77
N LEU A 50 10.62 -3.43 -18.07
CA LEU A 50 10.70 -3.54 -16.60
C LEU A 50 9.73 -2.57 -15.90
N SER A 51 9.61 -1.32 -16.37
CA SER A 51 8.70 -0.34 -15.76
C SER A 51 7.26 -0.83 -15.80
N ALA A 52 6.79 -1.26 -16.98
CA ALA A 52 5.43 -1.78 -17.16
C ALA A 52 5.18 -3.05 -16.31
N LEU A 53 6.19 -3.91 -16.17
CA LEU A 53 6.13 -5.09 -15.33
C LEU A 53 5.96 -4.72 -13.84
N LEU A 54 6.75 -3.77 -13.36
CA LEU A 54 6.69 -3.30 -11.99
C LEU A 54 5.40 -2.51 -11.71
N ASP A 55 4.89 -1.75 -12.67
CA ASP A 55 3.60 -1.06 -12.57
C ASP A 55 2.44 -2.07 -12.51
N GLY A 56 2.48 -3.12 -13.34
CA GLY A 56 1.52 -4.22 -13.26
C GLY A 56 1.52 -4.91 -11.91
N ALA A 57 2.71 -5.21 -11.36
CA ALA A 57 2.85 -5.82 -10.04
C ALA A 57 2.41 -4.86 -8.90
N HIS A 58 2.59 -3.55 -9.06
CA HIS A 58 2.07 -2.54 -8.15
C HIS A 58 0.53 -2.52 -8.15
N VAL A 59 -0.09 -2.52 -9.33
CA VAL A 59 -1.56 -2.56 -9.45
C VAL A 59 -2.13 -3.86 -8.87
N LEU A 60 -1.49 -5.00 -9.11
CA LEU A 60 -1.86 -6.28 -8.49
C LEU A 60 -1.85 -6.17 -6.96
N ALA A 61 -0.75 -5.65 -6.39
CA ALA A 61 -0.59 -5.48 -4.95
C ALA A 61 -1.65 -4.52 -4.35
N LEU A 62 -2.00 -3.42 -5.07
CA LEU A 62 -3.10 -2.53 -4.67
C LEU A 62 -4.44 -3.26 -4.62
N GLY A 63 -4.73 -4.11 -5.61
CA GLY A 63 -5.96 -4.89 -5.68
C GLY A 63 -6.09 -5.89 -4.53
N GLU A 64 -5.01 -6.60 -4.23
CA GLU A 64 -4.95 -7.56 -3.12
C GLU A 64 -5.09 -6.87 -1.76
N LEU A 65 -4.36 -5.77 -1.55
CA LEU A 65 -4.49 -4.95 -0.33
C LEU A 65 -5.90 -4.42 -0.18
N ALA A 66 -6.50 -3.89 -1.26
CA ALA A 66 -7.87 -3.40 -1.22
C ALA A 66 -8.89 -4.50 -0.87
N ALA A 67 -8.69 -5.72 -1.35
CA ALA A 67 -9.54 -6.86 -1.00
C ALA A 67 -9.39 -7.21 0.49
N ALA A 68 -8.16 -7.36 0.98
CA ALA A 68 -7.87 -7.67 2.38
C ALA A 68 -8.44 -6.61 3.34
N VAL A 69 -8.29 -5.32 2.99
CA VAL A 69 -8.86 -4.22 3.79
C VAL A 69 -10.39 -4.26 3.76
N ALA A 70 -11.01 -4.44 2.58
CA ALA A 70 -12.46 -4.47 2.46
C ALA A 70 -13.08 -5.58 3.31
N ASP A 71 -12.48 -6.78 3.31
CA ASP A 71 -12.92 -7.91 4.11
C ASP A 71 -12.76 -7.62 5.62
N ALA A 72 -11.64 -7.02 6.02
CA ALA A 72 -11.35 -6.72 7.41
C ALA A 72 -12.29 -5.65 8.02
N VAL A 73 -12.66 -4.62 7.25
CA VAL A 73 -13.50 -3.51 7.75
C VAL A 73 -14.99 -3.76 7.56
N ALA A 74 -15.40 -4.88 6.97
CA ALA A 74 -16.80 -5.18 6.68
C ALA A 74 -17.65 -5.17 7.94
N GLY A 75 -18.70 -4.32 7.96
CA GLY A 75 -19.62 -4.19 9.11
C GLY A 75 -19.06 -3.42 10.31
N LEU A 76 -17.83 -2.89 10.22
CA LEU A 76 -17.20 -2.11 11.29
C LEU A 76 -17.30 -0.60 11.03
N ALA A 77 -17.21 0.20 12.09
CA ALA A 77 -17.18 1.65 12.04
C ALA A 77 -16.26 2.24 13.12
N GLY A 78 -15.87 3.52 12.98
CA GLY A 78 -15.07 4.25 13.98
C GLY A 78 -13.75 3.54 14.31
N ALA A 79 -13.43 3.46 15.60
CA ALA A 79 -12.18 2.88 16.11
C ALA A 79 -11.96 1.42 15.66
N ASP A 80 -13.01 0.61 15.62
CA ASP A 80 -12.88 -0.80 15.22
C ASP A 80 -12.57 -0.92 13.72
N ALA A 81 -13.19 -0.10 12.88
CA ALA A 81 -12.85 -0.04 11.46
C ALA A 81 -11.42 0.44 11.22
N LEU A 82 -10.95 1.44 11.98
CA LEU A 82 -9.57 1.95 11.87
C LEU A 82 -8.55 0.88 12.31
N ARG A 83 -8.80 0.17 13.40
CA ARG A 83 -7.94 -0.93 13.85
C ARG A 83 -7.86 -2.03 12.79
N ALA A 84 -9.02 -2.50 12.31
CA ALA A 84 -9.08 -3.53 11.28
C ALA A 84 -8.39 -3.09 9.99
N PHE A 85 -8.56 -1.83 9.57
CA PHE A 85 -7.87 -1.23 8.43
C PHE A 85 -6.34 -1.26 8.61
N ALA A 86 -5.85 -0.81 9.76
CA ALA A 86 -4.42 -0.79 10.06
C ALA A 86 -3.83 -2.21 10.15
N ASP A 87 -4.53 -3.13 10.82
CA ASP A 87 -4.09 -4.52 10.98
C ASP A 87 -4.09 -5.28 9.65
N ALA A 88 -5.03 -5.01 8.74
CA ALA A 88 -5.02 -5.56 7.39
C ALA A 88 -3.78 -5.11 6.58
N HIS A 89 -3.40 -3.83 6.68
CA HIS A 89 -2.16 -3.34 6.07
C HIS A 89 -0.93 -4.05 6.65
N ARG A 90 -0.88 -4.21 7.97
CA ARG A 90 0.21 -4.90 8.66
C ARG A 90 0.29 -6.38 8.26
N ALA A 91 -0.83 -7.07 8.23
CA ALA A 91 -0.90 -8.47 7.82
C ALA A 91 -0.43 -8.64 6.37
N TYR A 92 -0.88 -7.76 5.47
CA TYR A 92 -0.45 -7.76 4.08
C TYR A 92 1.07 -7.51 3.93
N ALA A 93 1.61 -6.50 4.61
CA ALA A 93 3.04 -6.19 4.58
C ALA A 93 3.91 -7.34 5.13
N THR A 94 3.40 -8.07 6.12
CA THR A 94 4.09 -9.23 6.71
C THR A 94 4.02 -10.45 5.81
N GLY A 95 2.85 -10.73 5.23
CA GLY A 95 2.62 -11.88 4.36
C GLY A 95 3.20 -11.73 2.96
N HIS A 96 3.32 -10.47 2.47
CA HIS A 96 3.75 -10.15 1.12
C HIS A 96 4.82 -9.04 1.13
N PRO A 97 6.01 -9.31 1.68
CA PRO A 97 7.02 -8.29 1.91
C PRO A 97 7.51 -7.58 0.65
N GLY A 98 7.67 -8.29 -0.46
CA GLY A 98 8.12 -7.70 -1.71
C GLY A 98 6.99 -6.94 -2.44
N ARG A 99 5.75 -7.44 -2.40
CA ARG A 99 4.57 -6.68 -2.90
C ARG A 99 4.37 -5.41 -2.09
N TRP A 100 4.58 -5.47 -0.77
CA TRP A 100 4.57 -4.27 0.06
C TRP A 100 5.64 -3.24 -0.36
N GLU A 101 6.86 -3.69 -0.69
CA GLU A 101 7.90 -2.81 -1.25
C GLU A 101 7.45 -2.17 -2.58
N LEU A 102 6.78 -2.93 -3.44
CA LEU A 102 6.24 -2.40 -4.70
C LEU A 102 5.20 -1.30 -4.46
N LEU A 103 4.38 -1.40 -3.40
CA LEU A 103 3.42 -0.35 -3.01
C LEU A 103 4.10 0.95 -2.53
N GLN A 104 5.35 0.89 -2.08
CA GLN A 104 6.10 2.07 -1.63
C GLN A 104 6.81 2.82 -2.78
N ARG A 105 6.76 2.29 -4.00
CA ARG A 105 7.31 2.97 -5.18
C ARG A 105 6.46 4.18 -5.54
N VAL A 106 7.11 5.15 -6.21
CA VAL A 106 6.36 6.22 -6.87
C VAL A 106 5.45 5.60 -7.92
N ALA A 107 4.14 5.78 -7.75
CA ALA A 107 3.14 5.25 -8.69
C ALA A 107 3.23 5.98 -10.04
N SER A 108 3.20 5.22 -11.14
CA SER A 108 3.07 5.80 -12.48
C SER A 108 1.69 6.45 -12.67
N PRO A 109 1.52 7.36 -13.64
CA PRO A 109 0.20 7.93 -13.94
C PRO A 109 -0.87 6.86 -14.23
N SER A 110 -0.50 5.75 -14.88
CA SER A 110 -1.44 4.64 -15.14
C SER A 110 -1.81 3.89 -13.86
N THR A 111 -0.86 3.68 -12.94
CA THR A 111 -1.14 3.10 -11.63
C THR A 111 -2.08 3.99 -10.82
N VAL A 112 -1.84 5.31 -10.79
CA VAL A 112 -2.72 6.28 -10.09
C VAL A 112 -4.14 6.27 -10.67
N ALA A 113 -4.28 6.11 -11.97
CA ALA A 113 -5.58 6.06 -12.67
C ALA A 113 -6.27 4.69 -12.59
N SER A 114 -5.66 3.68 -11.97
CA SER A 114 -6.24 2.33 -11.89
C SER A 114 -7.44 2.26 -10.95
N SER A 115 -8.33 1.31 -11.22
CA SER A 115 -9.48 1.01 -10.34
C SER A 115 -9.05 0.52 -8.96
N GLU A 116 -7.92 -0.14 -8.88
CA GLU A 116 -7.31 -0.68 -7.66
C GLU A 116 -6.85 0.46 -6.75
N ALA A 117 -6.16 1.46 -7.30
CA ALA A 117 -5.76 2.67 -6.56
C ALA A 117 -6.99 3.44 -6.06
N ALA A 118 -7.99 3.61 -6.92
CA ALA A 118 -9.26 4.25 -6.54
C ALA A 118 -9.97 3.49 -5.42
N ARG A 119 -9.95 2.15 -5.44
CA ARG A 119 -10.55 1.31 -4.40
C ARG A 119 -9.86 1.47 -3.05
N VAL A 120 -8.52 1.47 -3.00
CA VAL A 120 -7.76 1.73 -1.76
C VAL A 120 -8.12 3.11 -1.19
N GLY A 121 -8.11 4.15 -2.04
CA GLY A 121 -8.52 5.50 -1.64
C GLY A 121 -9.94 5.56 -1.08
N SER A 122 -10.90 4.89 -1.74
CA SER A 122 -12.29 4.84 -1.30
C SER A 122 -12.46 4.14 0.05
N LEU A 123 -11.73 3.06 0.31
CA LEU A 123 -11.75 2.34 1.59
C LEU A 123 -11.16 3.21 2.71
N THR A 124 -10.06 3.93 2.45
CA THR A 124 -9.47 4.88 3.39
C THR A 124 -10.48 5.98 3.76
N LEU A 125 -11.11 6.61 2.76
CA LEU A 125 -12.12 7.64 3.01
C LEU A 125 -13.37 7.08 3.70
N ALA A 126 -13.76 5.83 3.43
CA ALA A 126 -14.86 5.17 4.11
C ALA A 126 -14.58 4.97 5.60
N THR A 127 -13.37 4.56 5.96
CA THR A 127 -12.92 4.43 7.35
C THR A 127 -12.97 5.78 8.09
N LEU A 128 -12.60 6.87 7.41
CA LEU A 128 -12.64 8.22 7.98
C LEU A 128 -14.04 8.78 8.22
N ARG A 129 -15.09 8.23 7.57
CA ARG A 129 -16.48 8.69 7.80
C ARG A 129 -16.97 8.48 9.24
N GLY A 130 -16.34 7.60 10.01
CA GLY A 130 -16.62 7.39 11.43
C GLY A 130 -16.09 8.47 12.35
N TYR A 131 -15.39 9.50 11.81
CA TYR A 131 -14.72 10.55 12.58
C TYR A 131 -15.22 11.95 12.19
N PRO A 132 -15.14 12.94 13.11
CA PRO A 132 -15.58 14.31 12.86
C PRO A 132 -14.59 15.12 12.00
N VAL A 133 -14.07 14.49 10.93
CA VAL A 133 -13.15 15.14 9.99
C VAL A 133 -13.93 15.91 8.95
N PRO A 134 -13.76 17.23 8.82
CA PRO A 134 -14.41 18.04 7.79
C PRO A 134 -14.09 17.53 6.38
N ASP A 135 -15.04 17.67 5.45
CA ASP A 135 -14.92 17.14 4.09
C ASP A 135 -13.71 17.67 3.34
N ASP A 136 -13.40 18.95 3.51
CA ASP A 136 -12.23 19.62 2.93
C ASP A 136 -10.90 19.19 3.56
N GLN A 137 -10.92 18.52 4.71
CA GLN A 137 -9.73 18.02 5.41
C GLN A 137 -9.54 16.50 5.28
N ARG A 138 -10.48 15.77 4.67
CA ARG A 138 -10.40 14.30 4.55
C ARG A 138 -9.14 13.82 3.86
N VAL A 139 -8.64 14.55 2.88
CA VAL A 139 -7.38 14.20 2.19
C VAL A 139 -6.19 14.31 3.15
N HIS A 140 -6.18 15.33 4.03
CA HIS A 140 -5.11 15.47 5.03
C HIS A 140 -5.17 14.37 6.07
N ALA A 141 -6.35 14.02 6.56
CA ALA A 141 -6.55 12.90 7.47
C ALA A 141 -6.15 11.56 6.83
N ALA A 142 -6.53 11.32 5.56
CA ALA A 142 -6.12 10.12 4.84
C ALA A 142 -4.59 10.01 4.70
N ARG A 143 -3.91 11.13 4.42
CA ARG A 143 -2.44 11.17 4.37
C ARG A 143 -1.82 10.92 5.74
N PHE A 144 -2.41 11.45 6.81
CA PHE A 144 -1.95 11.22 8.18
C PHE A 144 -2.06 9.75 8.56
N VAL A 145 -3.20 9.11 8.28
CA VAL A 145 -3.41 7.66 8.48
C VAL A 145 -2.38 6.86 7.68
N GLY A 146 -2.26 7.14 6.38
CA GLY A 146 -1.33 6.45 5.51
C GLY A 146 0.12 6.61 5.94
N ALA A 147 0.55 7.83 6.28
CA ALA A 147 1.91 8.11 6.74
C ALA A 147 2.24 7.38 8.06
N THR A 148 1.29 7.34 9.00
CA THR A 148 1.48 6.65 10.28
C THR A 148 1.62 5.15 10.09
N ILE A 149 0.71 4.52 9.34
CA ILE A 149 0.72 3.08 9.08
C ILE A 149 1.98 2.69 8.28
N ASN A 150 2.20 3.34 7.13
CA ASN A 150 3.33 3.01 6.25
C ASN A 150 4.68 3.28 6.92
N GLY A 151 4.81 4.40 7.64
CA GLY A 151 6.02 4.74 8.37
C GLY A 151 6.34 3.71 9.46
N TYR A 152 5.34 3.29 10.25
CA TYR A 152 5.52 2.26 11.26
C TYR A 152 5.95 0.93 10.64
N LEU A 153 5.29 0.49 9.58
CA LEU A 153 5.60 -0.76 8.90
C LEU A 153 7.00 -0.74 8.26
N ALA A 154 7.37 0.38 7.64
CA ALA A 154 8.71 0.55 7.07
C ALA A 154 9.81 0.48 8.13
N LEU A 155 9.64 1.16 9.28
CA LEU A 155 10.58 1.13 10.39
C LEU A 155 10.70 -0.27 11.01
N THR A 156 9.56 -0.97 11.17
CA THR A 156 9.55 -2.35 11.68
C THR A 156 10.31 -3.29 10.74
N ARG A 157 10.10 -3.18 9.42
CA ARG A 157 10.79 -4.03 8.44
C ARG A 157 12.30 -3.81 8.37
N ASN A 158 12.74 -2.59 8.65
CA ASN A 158 14.14 -2.21 8.65
C ASN A 158 14.82 -2.42 10.03
N ASP A 159 14.20 -3.20 10.92
CA ASP A 159 14.67 -3.48 12.28
C ASP A 159 15.00 -2.21 13.10
N ALA A 160 14.40 -1.07 12.73
CA ALA A 160 14.66 0.21 13.40
C ALA A 160 14.26 0.21 14.89
N PHE A 161 13.37 -0.69 15.30
CA PHE A 161 12.94 -0.86 16.69
C PHE A 161 13.67 -1.97 17.45
N ALA A 162 14.55 -2.74 16.80
CA ALA A 162 15.23 -3.91 17.39
C ALA A 162 16.17 -3.57 18.56
N HIS A 163 16.54 -2.29 18.71
CA HIS A 163 17.41 -1.83 19.81
C HIS A 163 16.70 -1.68 21.16
N ARG A 164 15.41 -1.98 21.24
CA ARG A 164 14.59 -1.91 22.45
C ARG A 164 13.99 -3.28 22.77
N VAL A 165 13.74 -3.51 24.05
CA VAL A 165 13.16 -4.77 24.56
C VAL A 165 11.63 -4.77 24.55
N GLU A 166 11.00 -3.59 24.42
CA GLU A 166 9.55 -3.45 24.40
C GLU A 166 8.98 -4.13 23.13
N PRO A 167 7.91 -4.94 23.29
CA PRO A 167 7.31 -5.63 22.15
C PRO A 167 6.75 -4.66 21.11
N THR A 168 7.17 -4.81 19.85
CA THR A 168 6.68 -3.97 18.74
C THR A 168 5.18 -4.05 18.54
N ASP A 169 4.55 -5.18 18.90
CA ASP A 169 3.08 -5.35 18.87
C ASP A 169 2.35 -4.44 19.87
N ALA A 170 2.93 -4.19 21.04
CA ALA A 170 2.36 -3.25 21.98
C ALA A 170 2.46 -1.81 21.47
N SER A 171 3.61 -1.47 20.87
CA SER A 171 3.82 -0.17 20.25
C SER A 171 2.91 0.06 19.02
N TRP A 172 2.67 -0.97 18.22
CA TRP A 172 1.71 -0.91 17.11
C TRP A 172 0.30 -0.56 17.61
N ARG A 173 -0.21 -1.30 18.61
CA ARG A 173 -1.52 -1.02 19.20
C ARG A 173 -1.60 0.39 19.75
N ALA A 174 -0.56 0.83 20.47
CA ALA A 174 -0.50 2.18 21.01
C ALA A 174 -0.50 3.26 19.91
N ALA A 175 0.18 3.01 18.78
CA ALA A 175 0.18 3.92 17.63
C ALA A 175 -1.20 4.01 16.97
N VAL A 176 -1.89 2.87 16.78
CA VAL A 176 -3.25 2.85 16.21
C VAL A 176 -4.26 3.52 17.17
N ASP A 177 -4.15 3.30 18.48
CA ASP A 177 -4.99 3.97 19.48
C ASP A 177 -4.70 5.48 19.54
N ALA A 178 -3.46 5.92 19.31
CA ALA A 178 -3.12 7.33 19.22
C ALA A 178 -3.69 7.96 17.94
N LEU A 179 -3.66 7.24 16.83
CA LEU A 179 -4.26 7.64 15.57
C LEU A 179 -5.78 7.82 15.71
N ASP A 180 -6.45 6.88 16.36
CA ASP A 180 -7.89 6.96 16.67
C ASP A 180 -8.23 8.22 17.46
N ARG A 181 -7.51 8.48 18.55
CA ARG A 181 -7.72 9.71 19.36
C ARG A 181 -7.49 10.98 18.56
N ALA A 182 -6.45 11.01 17.72
CA ALA A 182 -6.16 12.16 16.88
C ALA A 182 -7.26 12.44 15.85
N LEU A 183 -7.84 11.38 15.27
CA LEU A 183 -8.95 11.50 14.34
C LEU A 183 -10.26 11.90 15.05
N ALA A 184 -10.51 11.38 16.26
CA ALA A 184 -11.68 11.72 17.07
C ALA A 184 -11.69 13.20 17.54
N THR A 185 -10.52 13.81 17.63
CA THR A 185 -10.33 15.22 18.03
C THR A 185 -9.74 16.06 16.88
N TRP A 186 -10.01 15.69 15.63
CA TRP A 186 -9.48 16.39 14.46
C TRP A 186 -9.82 17.88 14.49
N PRO A 187 -8.85 18.80 14.27
CA PRO A 187 -9.11 20.22 14.32
C PRO A 187 -10.15 20.66 13.27
N ALA A 188 -11.16 21.40 13.69
CA ALA A 188 -12.18 21.96 12.79
C ALA A 188 -11.71 23.20 12.02
N GLU A 189 -10.57 23.80 12.42
CA GLU A 189 -10.03 24.97 11.77
C GLU A 189 -9.53 24.66 10.37
N ARG A 190 -9.93 25.49 9.39
CA ARG A 190 -9.42 25.37 8.02
C ARG A 190 -7.92 25.62 8.02
N ILE A 191 -7.17 24.70 7.40
CA ILE A 191 -5.79 24.97 7.03
C ILE A 191 -5.87 25.99 5.89
N HIS A 192 -5.78 27.30 6.23
CA HIS A 192 -5.64 28.33 5.21
C HIS A 192 -4.34 28.06 4.45
N PRO A 193 -4.34 27.99 3.10
CA PRO A 193 -3.11 28.13 2.35
C PRO A 193 -2.57 29.50 2.76
N SER A 194 -1.31 29.56 3.24
CA SER A 194 -0.59 30.79 3.51
C SER A 194 -0.69 31.67 2.26
N ASP A 195 -1.35 32.85 2.38
CA ASP A 195 -1.41 33.83 1.34
C ASP A 195 0.03 34.22 0.95
N PRO A 196 0.44 34.10 -0.33
CA PRO A 196 1.77 34.51 -0.76
C PRO A 196 1.96 36.04 -0.84
N GLU A 197 1.02 36.86 -0.32
CA GLU A 197 1.01 38.32 -0.50
C GLU A 197 1.52 39.08 0.72
N ASN A 198 2.45 38.60 1.53
CA ASN A 198 3.09 39.48 2.52
C ASN A 198 4.62 39.37 2.49
N THR A 199 5.21 39.73 1.35
CA THR A 199 6.62 40.13 1.24
C THR A 199 6.68 41.38 0.35
N ALA A 200 6.43 42.53 0.97
CA ALA A 200 6.80 43.83 0.45
C ALA A 200 7.99 44.34 1.26
#